data_0d9ce069990973fb6e74b331bf0193b0
#
_entry.id   0d9ce069990973fb6e74b331bf0193b0
#
_cell.length_a   1.000
_cell.length_b   1.000
_cell.length_c   1.000
_cell.angle_alpha   90.00
_cell.angle_beta   90.00
_cell.angle_gamma   90.00
#
_symmetry.space_group_name_H-M   'P 1'
#
loop_
_entity.id
_entity.type
_entity.pdbx_description
1 polymer ?
#
loop_
_entity_poly.entity_id
_entity_poly.type
_entity_poly.pdbx_seq_one_letter_code
_entity_poly.pdbx_strand_id
1 'polypeptide(L)'
;KGLSGGRIVVKQPPEARRDPLANIIVGNTVLYGAISGEAYFEGVAGERFAVRNSGAVTVVEGTGDHGCEYMTGGVVVVLGETGRNFAAGMSGGIAYAYDPAGRFKDLCNAAMVDLEAVAAADPALAEDPEQPRQRSVTVENSGMGDPLRFDAERLRILVERHHMHTGSARARALLGDWENAVKRFVKVMPKDYRRALLEMKSERQVSRVAAE
;
A
#
# COMPACT_ATOMS: atom_id res chain seq x y z
N LYS A 1 3.49 -7.98 -16.25
CA LYS A 1 3.78 -9.16 -15.42
C LYS A 1 5.25 -9.21 -15.12
N GLY A 2 5.63 -9.68 -13.91
CA GLY A 2 7.02 -9.94 -13.56
C GLY A 2 7.90 -8.67 -13.52
N LEU A 3 7.36 -7.51 -13.14
CA LEU A 3 8.18 -6.31 -12.95
C LEU A 3 9.31 -6.62 -11.95
N SER A 4 10.54 -6.37 -12.34
CA SER A 4 11.74 -6.73 -11.56
C SER A 4 12.64 -5.53 -11.25
N GLY A 5 12.12 -4.32 -11.41
CA GLY A 5 12.81 -3.05 -11.14
C GLY A 5 12.28 -1.92 -12.00
N GLY A 6 12.84 -0.74 -11.80
CA GLY A 6 12.43 0.46 -12.53
C GLY A 6 11.06 1.00 -12.14
N ARG A 7 10.52 1.90 -12.95
CA ARG A 7 9.25 2.57 -12.67
C ARG A 7 8.33 2.55 -13.87
N ILE A 8 7.06 2.23 -13.63
CA ILE A 8 5.96 2.33 -14.60
C ILE A 8 5.02 3.44 -14.15
N VAL A 9 4.72 4.37 -15.06
CA VAL A 9 3.72 5.42 -14.83
C VAL A 9 2.72 5.36 -15.98
N VAL A 10 1.44 5.17 -15.65
CA VAL A 10 0.34 5.24 -16.61
C VAL A 10 -0.65 6.28 -16.13
N LYS A 11 -0.85 7.30 -16.94
CA LYS A 11 -1.73 8.42 -16.66
C LYS A 11 -2.58 8.78 -17.86
N GLN A 12 -3.67 9.47 -17.60
CA GLN A 12 -4.49 9.99 -18.68
C GLN A 12 -3.76 11.13 -19.42
N PRO A 13 -3.97 11.26 -20.74
CA PRO A 13 -3.50 12.44 -21.44
C PRO A 13 -4.22 13.69 -20.91
N PRO A 14 -3.56 14.87 -20.88
CA PRO A 14 -4.13 16.09 -20.29
C PRO A 14 -5.48 16.51 -20.89
N GLU A 15 -5.74 16.12 -22.12
CA GLU A 15 -6.97 16.42 -22.85
C GLU A 15 -8.12 15.47 -22.49
N ALA A 16 -7.83 14.33 -21.86
CA ALA A 16 -8.85 13.37 -21.44
C ALA A 16 -9.59 13.91 -20.23
N ARG A 17 -10.79 14.45 -20.46
CA ARG A 17 -11.67 14.95 -19.38
C ARG A 17 -12.50 13.83 -18.77
N ARG A 18 -11.87 12.70 -18.43
CA ARG A 18 -12.55 11.53 -17.85
C ARG A 18 -12.28 11.49 -16.36
N ASP A 19 -13.27 11.04 -15.59
CA ASP A 19 -13.07 10.77 -14.18
C ASP A 19 -12.14 9.55 -14.01
N PRO A 20 -10.94 9.69 -13.42
CA PRO A 20 -10.02 8.58 -13.22
C PRO A 20 -10.63 7.45 -12.38
N LEU A 21 -11.52 7.76 -11.44
CA LEU A 21 -12.16 6.75 -10.59
C LEU A 21 -13.19 5.90 -11.33
N ALA A 22 -13.70 6.37 -12.47
CA ALA A 22 -14.66 5.65 -13.31
C ALA A 22 -14.02 5.00 -14.55
N ASN A 23 -12.72 5.23 -14.81
CA ASN A 23 -12.07 4.75 -16.02
C ASN A 23 -11.02 3.68 -15.72
N ILE A 24 -11.13 2.57 -16.45
CA ILE A 24 -10.07 1.56 -16.48
C ILE A 24 -8.91 2.11 -17.31
N ILE A 25 -7.77 2.36 -16.64
CA ILE A 25 -6.55 2.84 -17.29
C ILE A 25 -5.62 1.69 -17.69
N VAL A 26 -5.69 0.57 -16.99
CA VAL A 26 -4.95 -0.65 -17.28
C VAL A 26 -5.85 -1.87 -17.14
N GLY A 27 -5.64 -2.86 -17.99
CA GLY A 27 -6.45 -4.08 -18.02
C GLY A 27 -6.20 -5.04 -16.86
N ASN A 28 -6.55 -6.31 -17.06
CA ASN A 28 -6.44 -7.37 -16.06
C ASN A 28 -4.99 -7.83 -15.84
N THR A 29 -4.72 -8.40 -14.67
CA THR A 29 -3.45 -9.06 -14.31
C THR A 29 -2.21 -8.16 -14.36
N VAL A 30 -2.39 -6.88 -14.11
CA VAL A 30 -1.28 -5.92 -14.02
C VAL A 30 -0.49 -6.16 -12.73
N LEU A 31 0.85 -6.08 -12.79
CA LEU A 31 1.80 -6.41 -11.72
C LEU A 31 1.72 -7.84 -11.20
N TYR A 32 1.15 -8.77 -11.96
CA TYR A 32 1.16 -10.19 -11.61
C TYR A 32 2.60 -10.70 -11.44
N GLY A 33 2.92 -11.25 -10.26
CA GLY A 33 4.24 -11.79 -9.94
C GLY A 33 5.35 -10.74 -9.99
N ALA A 34 5.05 -9.47 -9.74
CA ALA A 34 6.06 -8.43 -9.67
C ALA A 34 6.98 -8.66 -8.47
N ILE A 35 8.30 -8.50 -8.68
CA ILE A 35 9.34 -8.83 -7.70
C ILE A 35 9.90 -7.57 -7.04
N SER A 36 10.00 -6.48 -7.81
CA SER A 36 10.51 -5.19 -7.34
C SER A 36 10.13 -4.07 -8.31
N GLY A 37 10.46 -2.83 -7.97
CA GLY A 37 10.14 -1.65 -8.77
C GLY A 37 8.91 -0.91 -8.28
N GLU A 38 8.56 0.14 -8.99
CA GLU A 38 7.46 1.03 -8.64
C GLU A 38 6.45 1.13 -9.77
N ALA A 39 5.16 1.30 -9.44
CA ALA A 39 4.16 1.54 -10.46
C ALA A 39 3.05 2.49 -9.98
N TYR A 40 2.66 3.45 -10.81
CA TYR A 40 1.67 4.47 -10.51
C TYR A 40 0.64 4.56 -11.63
N PHE A 41 -0.64 4.37 -11.28
CA PHE A 41 -1.73 4.29 -12.24
C PHE A 41 -2.82 5.32 -11.91
N GLU A 42 -2.98 6.36 -12.75
CA GLU A 42 -4.04 7.36 -12.62
C GLU A 42 -5.33 6.85 -13.25
N GLY A 43 -6.02 6.00 -12.52
CA GLY A 43 -7.27 5.37 -12.92
C GLY A 43 -7.41 3.98 -12.32
N VAL A 44 -8.47 3.28 -12.74
CA VAL A 44 -8.82 1.95 -12.25
C VAL A 44 -8.03 0.88 -12.99
N ALA A 45 -7.49 -0.09 -12.27
CA ALA A 45 -6.98 -1.32 -12.84
C ALA A 45 -8.12 -2.36 -12.96
N GLY A 46 -8.04 -3.21 -13.97
CA GLY A 46 -8.94 -4.34 -14.11
C GLY A 46 -8.76 -5.37 -13.00
N GLU A 47 -9.30 -6.56 -13.21
CA GLU A 47 -9.23 -7.67 -12.25
C GLU A 47 -7.81 -8.19 -12.03
N ARG A 48 -7.58 -8.79 -10.87
CA ARG A 48 -6.32 -9.47 -10.51
C ARG A 48 -5.10 -8.55 -10.50
N PHE A 49 -5.31 -7.31 -10.05
CA PHE A 49 -4.22 -6.36 -9.85
C PHE A 49 -3.29 -6.83 -8.74
N ALA A 50 -1.97 -6.77 -8.97
CA ALA A 50 -0.92 -7.15 -8.02
C ALA A 50 -1.03 -8.59 -7.46
N VAL A 51 -1.69 -9.51 -8.17
CA VAL A 51 -1.72 -10.94 -7.80
C VAL A 51 -0.30 -11.48 -7.75
N ARG A 52 0.04 -12.19 -6.66
CA ARG A 52 1.39 -12.72 -6.41
C ARG A 52 2.50 -11.66 -6.48
N ASN A 53 2.19 -10.39 -6.20
CA ASN A 53 3.23 -9.39 -5.99
C ASN A 53 4.10 -9.81 -4.81
N SER A 54 5.42 -9.81 -4.98
CA SER A 54 6.38 -10.23 -3.95
C SER A 54 7.35 -9.13 -3.52
N GLY A 55 7.28 -7.92 -4.13
CA GLY A 55 8.19 -6.84 -3.73
C GLY A 55 7.98 -5.49 -4.41
N ALA A 56 7.13 -5.41 -5.43
CA ALA A 56 6.86 -4.12 -6.07
C ALA A 56 5.98 -3.21 -5.19
N VAL A 57 6.21 -1.91 -5.33
CA VAL A 57 5.43 -0.85 -4.67
C VAL A 57 4.53 -0.18 -5.70
N THR A 58 3.24 -0.02 -5.39
CA THR A 58 2.31 0.55 -6.36
C THR A 58 1.20 1.36 -5.73
N VAL A 59 0.75 2.39 -6.47
CA VAL A 59 -0.43 3.17 -6.16
C VAL A 59 -1.36 3.17 -7.37
N VAL A 60 -2.64 2.91 -7.13
CA VAL A 60 -3.69 2.85 -8.15
C VAL A 60 -4.97 3.51 -7.62
N GLU A 61 -5.79 4.06 -8.49
CA GLU A 61 -7.01 4.79 -8.07
C GLU A 61 -8.26 3.91 -7.95
N GLY A 62 -8.14 2.63 -8.23
CA GLY A 62 -9.17 1.62 -8.02
C GLY A 62 -8.76 0.29 -8.61
N THR A 63 -9.43 -0.79 -8.24
CA THR A 63 -9.16 -2.14 -8.76
C THR A 63 -10.45 -2.92 -8.99
N GLY A 64 -10.44 -3.81 -9.97
CA GLY A 64 -11.46 -4.84 -10.12
C GLY A 64 -11.33 -5.95 -9.07
N ASP A 65 -12.04 -7.06 -9.30
CA ASP A 65 -12.06 -8.23 -8.42
C ASP A 65 -10.66 -8.87 -8.27
N HIS A 66 -10.44 -9.56 -7.14
CA HIS A 66 -9.22 -10.35 -6.87
C HIS A 66 -7.92 -9.53 -6.77
N GLY A 67 -7.98 -8.26 -6.39
CA GLY A 67 -6.78 -7.45 -6.13
C GLY A 67 -5.94 -8.03 -4.99
N CYS A 68 -4.60 -8.01 -5.11
CA CYS A 68 -3.64 -8.53 -4.12
C CYS A 68 -3.78 -10.02 -3.77
N GLU A 69 -4.47 -10.80 -4.59
CA GLU A 69 -4.65 -12.23 -4.35
C GLU A 69 -3.30 -12.96 -4.36
N TYR A 70 -3.05 -13.80 -3.33
CA TYR A 70 -1.76 -14.50 -3.12
C TYR A 70 -0.52 -13.58 -3.09
N MET A 71 -0.67 -12.32 -2.74
CA MET A 71 0.46 -11.40 -2.57
C MET A 71 1.36 -11.89 -1.41
N THR A 72 2.67 -11.84 -1.63
CA THR A 72 3.68 -12.33 -0.68
C THR A 72 4.66 -11.27 -0.21
N GLY A 73 4.63 -10.06 -0.80
CA GLY A 73 5.52 -8.96 -0.45
C GLY A 73 5.17 -7.68 -1.20
N GLY A 74 5.90 -6.61 -0.93
CA GLY A 74 5.66 -5.30 -1.52
C GLY A 74 4.59 -4.47 -0.81
N VAL A 75 4.21 -3.36 -1.42
CA VAL A 75 3.19 -2.44 -0.90
C VAL A 75 2.22 -2.06 -2.00
N VAL A 76 0.93 -2.17 -1.73
CA VAL A 76 -0.14 -1.76 -2.66
C VAL A 76 -1.01 -0.72 -1.98
N VAL A 77 -1.23 0.43 -2.65
CA VAL A 77 -2.15 1.47 -2.18
C VAL A 77 -3.26 1.66 -3.21
N VAL A 78 -4.51 1.52 -2.77
CA VAL A 78 -5.70 1.76 -3.59
C VAL A 78 -6.40 3.01 -3.07
N LEU A 79 -6.50 4.05 -3.91
CA LEU A 79 -7.07 5.36 -3.55
C LEU A 79 -8.59 5.45 -3.79
N GLY A 80 -9.21 4.40 -4.29
CA GLY A 80 -10.63 4.33 -4.62
C GLY A 80 -11.22 2.97 -4.28
N GLU A 81 -12.27 2.58 -5.02
CA GLU A 81 -12.97 1.33 -4.76
C GLU A 81 -12.14 0.10 -5.19
N THR A 82 -12.34 -0.99 -4.47
CA THR A 82 -11.83 -2.31 -4.82
C THR A 82 -12.98 -3.21 -5.28
N GLY A 83 -12.67 -4.22 -6.09
CA GLY A 83 -13.60 -5.31 -6.35
C GLY A 83 -13.64 -6.32 -5.20
N ARG A 84 -14.36 -7.42 -5.43
CA ARG A 84 -14.55 -8.53 -4.46
C ARG A 84 -13.30 -9.39 -4.33
N ASN A 85 -13.26 -10.18 -3.26
CA ASN A 85 -12.15 -11.10 -2.95
C ASN A 85 -10.77 -10.43 -2.89
N PHE A 86 -10.72 -9.15 -2.52
CA PHE A 86 -9.45 -8.47 -2.32
C PHE A 86 -8.63 -9.19 -1.24
N ALA A 87 -7.33 -9.34 -1.46
CA ALA A 87 -6.37 -10.00 -0.56
C ALA A 87 -6.63 -11.50 -0.29
N ALA A 88 -7.42 -12.20 -1.09
CA ALA A 88 -7.62 -13.64 -0.92
C ALA A 88 -6.29 -14.39 -0.98
N GLY A 89 -5.97 -15.17 0.06
CA GLY A 89 -4.72 -15.93 0.14
C GLY A 89 -3.45 -15.08 0.30
N MET A 90 -3.58 -13.79 0.62
CA MET A 90 -2.44 -12.89 0.86
C MET A 90 -1.65 -13.36 2.09
N SER A 91 -0.36 -13.60 1.95
CA SER A 91 0.51 -14.16 2.99
C SER A 91 1.69 -13.27 3.36
N GLY A 92 1.91 -12.16 2.66
CA GLY A 92 2.99 -11.21 2.95
C GLY A 92 2.82 -9.87 2.25
N GLY A 93 3.65 -8.89 2.63
CA GLY A 93 3.49 -7.51 2.18
C GLY A 93 2.37 -6.78 2.91
N ILE A 94 2.05 -5.58 2.45
CA ILE A 94 1.02 -4.72 3.03
C ILE A 94 0.17 -4.15 1.91
N ALA A 95 -1.15 -4.11 2.10
CA ALA A 95 -2.02 -3.32 1.24
C ALA A 95 -2.77 -2.27 2.05
N TYR A 96 -3.11 -1.15 1.41
CA TYR A 96 -3.92 -0.07 1.97
C TYR A 96 -5.05 0.25 1.00
N ALA A 97 -6.26 0.32 1.51
CA ALA A 97 -7.44 0.73 0.75
C ALA A 97 -8.06 1.98 1.37
N TYR A 98 -8.34 3.00 0.58
CA TYR A 98 -9.09 4.17 1.01
C TYR A 98 -10.57 3.85 1.02
N ASP A 99 -11.16 3.80 2.20
CA ASP A 99 -12.54 3.37 2.43
C ASP A 99 -13.37 4.42 3.19
N PRO A 100 -13.72 5.54 2.56
CA PRO A 100 -14.53 6.57 3.22
C PRO A 100 -15.96 6.11 3.53
N ALA A 101 -16.45 5.08 2.85
CA ALA A 101 -17.80 4.56 3.00
C ALA A 101 -17.91 3.37 3.97
N GLY A 102 -16.79 2.83 4.47
CA GLY A 102 -16.76 1.69 5.38
C GLY A 102 -17.21 0.35 4.76
N ARG A 103 -17.10 0.22 3.42
CA ARG A 103 -17.56 -0.96 2.66
C ARG A 103 -16.46 -1.97 2.34
N PHE A 104 -15.21 -1.60 2.50
CA PHE A 104 -14.09 -2.43 2.12
C PHE A 104 -14.06 -3.80 2.82
N LYS A 105 -14.51 -3.85 4.08
CA LYS A 105 -14.63 -5.10 4.84
C LYS A 105 -15.49 -6.18 4.16
N ASP A 106 -16.49 -5.76 3.39
CA ASP A 106 -17.41 -6.67 2.68
C ASP A 106 -16.82 -7.14 1.34
N LEU A 107 -15.79 -6.47 0.84
CA LEU A 107 -15.09 -6.76 -0.40
C LEU A 107 -13.77 -7.52 -0.18
N CYS A 108 -13.18 -7.41 1.00
CA CYS A 108 -11.94 -8.06 1.37
C CYS A 108 -12.17 -9.49 1.85
N ASN A 109 -11.33 -10.43 1.39
CA ASN A 109 -11.30 -11.78 1.91
C ASN A 109 -10.41 -11.83 3.17
N ALA A 110 -11.01 -11.69 4.33
CA ALA A 110 -10.31 -11.58 5.62
C ALA A 110 -9.88 -12.94 6.23
N ALA A 111 -9.95 -14.04 5.49
CA ALA A 111 -9.58 -15.35 6.04
C ALA A 111 -8.14 -15.38 6.58
N MET A 112 -7.19 -14.82 5.84
CA MET A 112 -5.76 -14.84 6.16
C MET A 112 -5.20 -13.46 6.56
N VAL A 113 -6.02 -12.41 6.58
CA VAL A 113 -5.57 -11.05 6.87
C VAL A 113 -6.37 -10.41 7.99
N ASP A 114 -5.76 -9.43 8.65
CA ASP A 114 -6.42 -8.51 9.56
C ASP A 114 -6.64 -7.17 8.85
N LEU A 115 -7.75 -6.51 9.16
CA LEU A 115 -8.08 -5.16 8.70
C LEU A 115 -7.89 -4.19 9.85
N GLU A 116 -7.02 -3.20 9.67
CA GLU A 116 -6.60 -2.28 10.71
C GLU A 116 -6.83 -0.84 10.29
N ALA A 117 -7.27 -0.03 11.22
CA ALA A 117 -7.28 1.42 11.02
C ALA A 117 -5.85 1.95 10.99
N VAL A 118 -5.58 2.88 10.09
CA VAL A 118 -4.30 3.58 10.07
C VAL A 118 -4.34 4.73 11.08
N ALA A 119 -3.46 4.67 12.07
CA ALA A 119 -3.28 5.77 13.01
C ALA A 119 -2.66 6.99 12.31
N ALA A 120 -3.12 8.20 12.65
CA ALA A 120 -2.62 9.43 12.04
C ALA A 120 -1.14 9.71 12.37
N ALA A 121 -0.65 9.16 13.47
CA ALA A 121 0.77 9.19 13.87
C ALA A 121 1.14 7.85 14.49
N ASP A 122 2.42 7.47 14.36
CA ASP A 122 2.94 6.29 15.07
C ASP A 122 3.04 6.62 16.58
N PRO A 123 2.33 5.88 17.45
CA PRO A 123 2.39 6.12 18.90
C PRO A 123 3.80 6.06 19.48
N ALA A 124 4.67 5.21 18.92
CA ALA A 124 6.04 5.09 19.37
C ALA A 124 6.95 6.29 18.98
N LEU A 125 6.51 7.16 18.07
CA LEU A 125 7.20 8.43 17.79
C LEU A 125 6.89 9.50 18.84
N ALA A 126 5.82 9.33 19.61
CA ALA A 126 5.47 10.21 20.72
C ALA A 126 6.33 9.93 21.99
N GLU A 127 6.90 8.74 22.08
CA GLU A 127 7.66 8.30 23.26
C GLU A 127 9.16 8.62 23.21
N ASP A 128 9.71 9.00 22.04
CA ASP A 128 11.12 9.35 21.89
C ASP A 128 11.31 10.64 21.10
N PRO A 129 11.26 11.83 21.78
CA PRO A 129 11.47 13.12 21.16
C PRO A 129 12.89 13.36 20.62
N GLU A 130 13.88 12.57 21.07
CA GLU A 130 15.29 12.74 20.73
C GLU A 130 15.75 11.87 19.54
N GLN A 131 14.94 10.92 19.09
CA GLN A 131 15.27 10.23 17.86
C GLN A 131 15.06 11.17 16.67
N PRO A 132 16.12 11.48 15.90
CA PRO A 132 15.96 12.30 14.72
C PRO A 132 14.92 11.63 13.82
N ARG A 133 13.87 12.37 13.47
CA ARG A 133 12.87 11.93 12.49
C ARG A 133 13.64 11.41 11.28
N GLN A 134 13.76 10.11 11.17
CA GLN A 134 14.32 9.49 9.97
C GLN A 134 13.37 9.78 8.82
N ARG A 135 13.52 10.97 8.23
CA ARG A 135 12.76 11.50 7.09
C ARG A 135 13.01 10.73 5.79
N SER A 136 13.75 9.65 5.84
CA SER A 136 14.09 8.90 4.64
C SER A 136 13.64 7.44 4.73
N VAL A 137 12.34 7.24 4.78
CA VAL A 137 11.82 6.06 4.12
C VAL A 137 11.92 6.37 2.63
N THR A 138 13.11 6.23 2.05
CA THR A 138 13.23 6.25 0.61
C THR A 138 12.46 5.05 0.08
N VAL A 139 11.70 5.22 -0.98
CA VAL A 139 11.03 4.10 -1.67
C VAL A 139 12.04 3.12 -2.27
N GLU A 140 13.32 3.51 -2.39
CA GLU A 140 14.43 2.60 -2.67
C GLU A 140 14.68 1.61 -1.52
N ASN A 141 14.44 1.99 -0.29
CA ASN A 141 14.27 1.06 0.81
C ASN A 141 12.85 0.47 0.80
N SER A 142 12.27 0.36 -0.41
CA SER A 142 11.04 -0.36 -0.75
C SER A 142 9.77 0.12 -0.02
N GLY A 143 9.72 1.35 0.45
CA GLY A 143 8.57 1.77 1.27
C GLY A 143 8.29 0.81 2.42
N MET A 144 9.15 -0.18 2.60
CA MET A 144 8.89 -1.28 3.50
C MET A 144 9.34 -0.94 4.91
N GLY A 145 10.44 -0.26 5.13
CA GLY A 145 10.88 0.07 6.46
C GLY A 145 10.49 -1.03 7.47
N ASP A 146 9.97 -0.64 8.60
CA ASP A 146 9.31 -1.56 9.51
C ASP A 146 7.83 -1.75 9.12
N PRO A 147 7.39 -2.93 8.63
CA PRO A 147 6.01 -3.18 8.21
C PRO A 147 4.98 -3.04 9.33
N LEU A 148 5.42 -3.06 10.59
CA LEU A 148 4.58 -2.91 11.78
C LEU A 148 4.45 -1.45 12.24
N ARG A 149 5.17 -0.52 11.61
CA ARG A 149 5.24 0.89 12.02
C ARG A 149 5.20 1.83 10.82
N PHE A 150 5.01 3.10 11.09
CA PHE A 150 5.11 4.19 10.12
C PHE A 150 4.09 4.14 8.97
N ASP A 151 2.90 3.58 9.21
CA ASP A 151 1.89 3.41 8.16
C ASP A 151 1.41 4.74 7.58
N ALA A 152 1.14 5.74 8.41
CA ALA A 152 0.69 7.06 7.95
C ALA A 152 1.76 7.78 7.11
N GLU A 153 3.02 7.68 7.52
CA GLU A 153 4.15 8.28 6.82
C GLU A 153 4.41 7.56 5.47
N ARG A 154 4.41 6.23 5.48
CA ARG A 154 4.52 5.41 4.28
C ARG A 154 3.42 5.75 3.28
N LEU A 155 2.17 5.78 3.71
CA LEU A 155 1.03 6.15 2.87
C LEU A 155 1.20 7.55 2.29
N ARG A 156 1.57 8.54 3.11
CA ARG A 156 1.75 9.90 2.65
C ARG A 156 2.80 10.00 1.55
N ILE A 157 3.97 9.39 1.77
CA ILE A 157 5.05 9.35 0.77
C ILE A 157 4.57 8.74 -0.55
N LEU A 158 3.85 7.62 -0.49
CA LEU A 158 3.37 6.94 -1.69
C LEU A 158 2.29 7.75 -2.43
N VAL A 159 1.39 8.40 -1.71
CA VAL A 159 0.37 9.29 -2.30
C VAL A 159 1.01 10.55 -2.89
N GLU A 160 2.00 11.15 -2.23
CA GLU A 160 2.79 12.28 -2.76
C GLU A 160 3.52 11.90 -4.06
N ARG A 161 4.15 10.72 -4.11
CA ARG A 161 4.79 10.21 -5.33
C ARG A 161 3.80 9.92 -6.44
N HIS A 162 2.66 9.34 -6.11
CA HIS A 162 1.61 9.12 -7.09
C HIS A 162 1.17 10.45 -7.70
N HIS A 163 0.90 11.48 -6.88
CA HIS A 163 0.58 12.82 -7.38
C HIS A 163 1.71 13.41 -8.23
N MET A 164 2.95 13.32 -7.77
CA MET A 164 4.11 13.86 -8.48
C MET A 164 4.28 13.24 -9.88
N HIS A 165 4.08 11.92 -10.00
CA HIS A 165 4.30 11.22 -11.27
C HIS A 165 3.11 11.30 -12.23
N THR A 166 1.89 11.31 -11.71
CA THR A 166 0.68 11.25 -12.53
C THR A 166 -0.03 12.59 -12.67
N GLY A 167 0.09 13.48 -11.69
CA GLY A 167 -0.73 14.68 -11.60
C GLY A 167 -2.11 14.44 -10.98
N SER A 168 -2.34 13.26 -10.40
CA SER A 168 -3.62 12.80 -9.85
C SER A 168 -4.34 13.86 -9.01
N ALA A 169 -5.54 14.23 -9.44
CA ALA A 169 -6.41 15.13 -8.68
C ALA A 169 -6.92 14.46 -7.39
N ARG A 170 -7.11 13.13 -7.43
CA ARG A 170 -7.49 12.33 -6.27
C ARG A 170 -6.41 12.38 -5.19
N ALA A 171 -5.17 12.08 -5.54
CA ALA A 171 -4.06 12.13 -4.61
C ALA A 171 -3.87 13.55 -4.02
N ARG A 172 -3.98 14.60 -4.85
CA ARG A 172 -3.92 15.99 -4.39
C ARG A 172 -5.02 16.30 -3.37
N ALA A 173 -6.25 15.87 -3.62
CA ALA A 173 -7.36 16.09 -2.70
C ALA A 173 -7.13 15.40 -1.35
N LEU A 174 -6.63 14.15 -1.35
CA LEU A 174 -6.30 13.42 -0.12
C LEU A 174 -5.16 14.10 0.66
N LEU A 175 -4.13 14.57 -0.03
CA LEU A 175 -3.00 15.29 0.59
C LEU A 175 -3.41 16.64 1.17
N GLY A 176 -4.40 17.31 0.56
CA GLY A 176 -4.92 18.60 1.03
C GLY A 176 -5.66 18.51 2.36
N ASP A 177 -6.18 17.34 2.72
CA ASP A 177 -6.84 17.05 4.01
C ASP A 177 -6.30 15.76 4.62
N TRP A 178 -4.97 15.66 4.70
CA TRP A 178 -4.29 14.43 5.07
C TRP A 178 -4.69 13.88 6.44
N GLU A 179 -4.86 14.75 7.44
CA GLU A 179 -5.20 14.34 8.81
C GLU A 179 -6.54 13.59 8.88
N ASN A 180 -7.49 13.94 8.02
CA ASN A 180 -8.77 13.25 7.92
C ASN A 180 -8.72 12.10 6.91
N ALA A 181 -7.98 12.25 5.83
CA ALA A 181 -7.86 11.22 4.80
C ALA A 181 -7.18 9.95 5.33
N VAL A 182 -6.09 10.09 6.09
CA VAL A 182 -5.33 8.94 6.59
C VAL A 182 -6.17 8.03 7.49
N LYS A 183 -7.07 8.58 8.27
CA LYS A 183 -7.98 7.84 9.17
C LYS A 183 -9.02 6.99 8.41
N ARG A 184 -9.20 7.24 7.13
CA ARG A 184 -10.13 6.50 6.25
C ARG A 184 -9.44 5.41 5.44
N PHE A 185 -8.13 5.23 5.64
CA PHE A 185 -7.44 4.08 5.09
C PHE A 185 -7.56 2.87 6.00
N VAL A 186 -7.75 1.74 5.36
CA VAL A 186 -7.71 0.42 6.01
C VAL A 186 -6.43 -0.26 5.57
N LYS A 187 -5.62 -0.68 6.54
CA LYS A 187 -4.45 -1.52 6.32
C LYS A 187 -4.87 -2.98 6.27
N VAL A 188 -4.40 -3.69 5.28
CA VAL A 188 -4.54 -5.14 5.13
C VAL A 188 -3.22 -5.79 5.50
N MET A 189 -3.21 -6.52 6.60
CA MET A 189 -2.01 -7.14 7.17
C MET A 189 -2.17 -8.65 7.30
N PRO A 190 -1.37 -9.47 6.60
CA PRO A 190 -1.45 -10.93 6.75
C PRO A 190 -1.08 -11.37 8.18
N LYS A 191 -1.91 -12.26 8.75
CA LYS A 191 -1.80 -12.72 10.15
C LYS A 191 -0.47 -13.41 10.42
N ASP A 192 -0.10 -14.36 9.56
CA ASP A 192 1.15 -15.10 9.71
C ASP A 192 2.39 -14.24 9.46
N TYR A 193 2.31 -13.32 8.51
CA TYR A 193 3.39 -12.37 8.26
C TYR A 193 3.64 -11.47 9.47
N ARG A 194 2.56 -10.94 10.07
CA ARG A 194 2.66 -10.17 11.33
C ARG A 194 3.36 -10.99 12.42
N ARG A 195 2.90 -12.23 12.63
CA ARG A 195 3.47 -13.12 13.65
C ARG A 195 4.97 -13.30 13.41
N ALA A 196 5.38 -13.65 12.21
CA ALA A 196 6.79 -13.82 11.85
C ALA A 196 7.63 -12.55 12.10
N LEU A 197 7.09 -11.35 11.75
CA LEU A 197 7.77 -10.09 12.00
C LEU A 197 7.98 -9.81 13.50
N LEU A 198 6.99 -10.13 14.34
CA LEU A 198 7.09 -9.98 15.79
C LEU A 198 8.11 -10.96 16.40
N GLU A 199 8.11 -12.20 15.96
CA GLU A 199 9.09 -13.21 16.35
C GLU A 199 10.52 -12.77 16.00
N MET A 200 10.76 -12.34 14.76
CA MET A 200 12.06 -11.82 14.32
C MET A 200 12.52 -10.60 15.13
N LYS A 201 11.60 -9.72 15.55
CA LYS A 201 11.94 -8.57 16.40
C LYS A 201 12.36 -9.03 17.80
N SER A 202 11.65 -9.96 18.39
CA SER A 202 11.98 -10.49 19.71
C SER A 202 13.35 -11.17 19.73
N GLU A 203 13.65 -11.99 18.72
CA GLU A 203 14.95 -12.65 18.57
C GLU A 203 16.12 -11.66 18.43
N ARG A 204 15.92 -10.60 17.64
CA ARG A 204 16.93 -9.53 17.49
C ARG A 204 17.18 -8.79 18.79
N GLN A 205 16.14 -8.57 19.59
CA GLN A 205 16.25 -7.88 20.87
C GLN A 205 17.00 -8.75 21.90
N VAL A 206 16.69 -10.03 21.96
CA VAL A 206 17.40 -10.99 22.80
C VAL A 206 18.88 -11.09 22.39
N SER A 207 19.17 -11.17 21.11
CA SER A 207 20.55 -11.24 20.60
C SER A 207 21.36 -9.97 20.89
N ARG A 208 20.74 -8.80 20.92
CA ARG A 208 21.40 -7.55 21.30
C ARG A 208 21.74 -7.49 22.77
N VAL A 209 20.82 -7.86 23.65
CA VAL A 209 21.03 -7.89 25.10
C VAL A 209 22.09 -8.93 25.50
N ALA A 210 22.22 -10.02 24.75
CA ALA A 210 23.25 -11.04 25.00
C ALA A 210 24.68 -10.65 24.50
N ALA A 211 24.77 -9.57 23.69
CA ALA A 211 26.04 -9.09 23.14
C ALA A 211 26.60 -7.85 23.88
N GLU A 212 25.86 -7.30 24.84
CA GLU A 212 26.24 -6.27 25.80
C GLU A 212 26.70 -6.91 27.14
#